data_9ab6257c42520fa477d3ffe67d050bac
#
_entry.id   9ab6257c42520fa477d3ffe67d050bac
#
_cell.length_a   1.000
_cell.length_b   1.000
_cell.length_c   1.000
_cell.angle_alpha   90.00
_cell.angle_beta   90.00
_cell.angle_gamma   90.00
#
_symmetry.space_group_name_H-M   'P 1'
#
loop_
_entity.id
_entity.type
_entity.pdbx_description
1 polymer ?
#
loop_
_entity_poly.entity_id
_entity_poly.type
_entity_poly.pdbx_seq_one_letter_code
_entity_poly.pdbx_strand_id
1 'polypeptide(L)'
;TPRPPRTRPPPSPAQPPRTTPPPHPPPPPRGRGKGGGIILCKTTDEVYEAADKLIGSNLVTPQTTSDGVMVRKVYVEEGCDISKELYLGIVLDRERDLPVVMASTEGGVEIEEIAIKEPEKILKVHADPVTGIGNWQARKIAFGLGLKGKQVNSCCKFIISLYELFMKLDCSIVEINPLVVTSEDDIIALDAKINFDSSALFRHANIEGLRDLDEEEPLESQATKAGLNYIKLDGEIGCMVNGAGLAMSTMD
;
A
#
# COMPACT_ATOMS: atom_id res chain seq x y z
N THR A 1 27.01 -41.31 51.09
CA THR A 1 27.27 -39.85 51.16
C THR A 1 25.97 -39.10 50.82
N PRO A 2 25.41 -38.28 51.73
CA PRO A 2 24.18 -37.53 51.49
C PRO A 2 24.42 -36.33 50.58
N ARG A 3 23.45 -36.03 49.66
CA ARG A 3 23.46 -34.87 48.79
C ARG A 3 23.28 -33.56 49.58
N PRO A 4 23.98 -32.48 49.17
CA PRO A 4 23.80 -31.18 49.80
C PRO A 4 22.43 -30.54 49.47
N PRO A 5 21.88 -29.69 50.33
CA PRO A 5 20.58 -29.07 50.14
C PRO A 5 20.61 -28.06 48.98
N ARG A 6 19.56 -28.08 48.15
CA ARG A 6 19.36 -27.11 47.06
C ARG A 6 19.02 -25.74 47.65
N THR A 7 19.87 -24.76 47.40
CA THR A 7 19.59 -23.34 47.68
C THR A 7 18.58 -22.77 46.68
N ARG A 8 17.56 -22.11 47.17
CA ARG A 8 16.59 -21.38 46.34
C ARG A 8 17.29 -20.21 45.64
N PRO A 9 16.99 -19.96 44.36
CA PRO A 9 17.48 -18.77 43.68
C PRO A 9 16.89 -17.48 44.30
N PRO A 10 17.62 -16.36 44.25
CA PRO A 10 17.13 -15.10 44.79
C PRO A 10 15.91 -14.59 44.01
N PRO A 11 15.01 -13.83 44.65
CA PRO A 11 13.85 -13.23 43.95
C PRO A 11 14.29 -12.28 42.87
N SER A 12 13.62 -12.35 41.72
CA SER A 12 13.82 -11.43 40.58
C SER A 12 13.62 -9.97 41.00
N PRO A 13 14.42 -9.02 40.47
CA PRO A 13 14.25 -7.62 40.78
C PRO A 13 12.85 -7.14 40.36
N ALA A 14 12.26 -6.29 41.20
CA ALA A 14 10.95 -5.69 40.96
C ALA A 14 10.94 -4.91 39.65
N GLN A 15 9.95 -5.15 38.80
CA GLN A 15 9.73 -4.40 37.58
C GLN A 15 9.43 -2.93 37.93
N PRO A 16 9.99 -1.96 37.17
CA PRO A 16 9.66 -0.56 37.36
C PRO A 16 8.16 -0.31 37.12
N PRO A 17 7.55 0.69 37.76
CA PRO A 17 6.13 1.01 37.58
C PRO A 17 5.84 1.29 36.11
N ARG A 18 4.79 0.69 35.57
CA ARG A 18 4.30 0.94 34.21
C ARG A 18 3.94 2.42 34.11
N THR A 19 4.63 3.15 33.25
CA THR A 19 4.25 4.50 32.89
C THR A 19 2.93 4.44 32.14
N THR A 20 1.95 5.25 32.53
CA THR A 20 0.69 5.43 31.79
C THR A 20 1.01 5.89 30.36
N PRO A 21 0.42 5.26 29.34
CA PRO A 21 0.62 5.71 27.97
C PRO A 21 0.12 7.15 27.79
N PRO A 22 0.73 7.94 26.89
CA PRO A 22 0.30 9.30 26.59
C PRO A 22 -1.14 9.33 26.07
N PRO A 23 -1.86 10.47 26.21
CA PRO A 23 -3.22 10.60 25.70
C PRO A 23 -3.27 10.37 24.19
N HIS A 24 -4.26 9.59 23.75
CA HIS A 24 -4.44 9.18 22.37
C HIS A 24 -4.72 10.37 21.43
N PRO A 25 -4.21 10.32 20.17
CA PRO A 25 -4.49 11.32 19.16
C PRO A 25 -5.98 11.41 18.80
N PRO A 26 -6.46 12.57 18.29
CA PRO A 26 -7.82 12.73 17.83
C PRO A 26 -8.14 11.76 16.68
N PRO A 27 -9.42 11.35 16.51
CA PRO A 27 -9.80 10.42 15.45
C PRO A 27 -9.50 11.02 14.07
N PRO A 28 -9.05 10.19 13.11
CA PRO A 28 -8.79 10.63 11.75
C PRO A 28 -10.06 11.20 11.08
N PRO A 29 -9.92 12.12 10.13
CA PRO A 29 -11.06 12.73 9.44
C PRO A 29 -11.95 11.66 8.79
N ARG A 30 -13.26 11.87 8.88
CA ARG A 30 -14.30 10.98 8.34
C ARG A 30 -14.13 10.83 6.83
N GLY A 31 -13.85 9.61 6.36
CA GLY A 31 -13.76 9.30 4.92
C GLY A 31 -12.98 8.03 4.62
N ARG A 32 -12.23 7.49 5.55
CA ARG A 32 -11.45 6.25 5.38
C ARG A 32 -12.29 5.05 5.75
N GLY A 33 -12.32 4.04 4.89
CA GLY A 33 -13.07 2.81 5.11
C GLY A 33 -14.52 2.88 4.66
N LYS A 34 -14.80 3.37 3.43
CA LYS A 34 -16.15 3.45 2.84
C LYS A 34 -16.93 2.12 2.86
N GLY A 35 -16.28 0.99 3.15
CA GLY A 35 -16.92 -0.33 3.29
C GLY A 35 -16.95 -0.88 4.72
N GLY A 36 -16.57 -0.10 5.75
CA GLY A 36 -16.54 -0.59 7.13
C GLY A 36 -15.34 -1.49 7.48
N GLY A 37 -14.36 -1.62 6.56
CA GLY A 37 -13.17 -2.47 6.75
C GLY A 37 -12.06 -1.84 7.60
N ILE A 38 -12.18 -0.54 7.96
CA ILE A 38 -11.21 0.15 8.83
C ILE A 38 -11.92 0.57 10.10
N ILE A 39 -11.42 0.10 11.24
CA ILE A 39 -11.97 0.39 12.56
C ILE A 39 -10.88 0.98 13.43
N LEU A 40 -11.12 2.19 13.95
CA LEU A 40 -10.22 2.82 14.91
C LEU A 40 -10.56 2.32 16.32
N CYS A 41 -9.58 1.70 16.97
CA CYS A 41 -9.68 1.18 18.33
C CYS A 41 -8.79 1.99 19.26
N LYS A 42 -9.23 2.17 20.51
CA LYS A 42 -8.49 2.89 21.54
C LYS A 42 -7.80 1.98 22.52
N THR A 43 -8.26 0.75 22.63
CA THR A 43 -7.76 -0.26 23.56
C THR A 43 -7.55 -1.58 22.83
N THR A 44 -6.72 -2.46 23.39
CA THR A 44 -6.52 -3.81 22.88
C THR A 44 -7.80 -4.64 22.90
N ASP A 45 -8.68 -4.43 23.87
CA ASP A 45 -9.95 -5.15 23.94
C ASP A 45 -10.87 -4.75 22.78
N GLU A 46 -10.94 -3.46 22.45
CA GLU A 46 -11.65 -2.97 21.26
C GLU A 46 -11.08 -3.56 19.95
N VAL A 47 -9.75 -3.78 19.89
CA VAL A 47 -9.11 -4.43 18.72
C VAL A 47 -9.59 -5.88 18.60
N TYR A 48 -9.64 -6.62 19.68
CA TYR A 48 -10.15 -8.00 19.67
C TYR A 48 -11.62 -8.06 19.23
N GLU A 49 -12.47 -7.19 19.78
CA GLU A 49 -13.88 -7.11 19.38
C GLU A 49 -14.07 -6.74 17.91
N ALA A 50 -13.26 -5.79 17.40
CA ALA A 50 -13.29 -5.38 16.00
C ALA A 50 -12.82 -6.52 15.08
N ALA A 51 -11.75 -7.22 15.43
CA ALA A 51 -11.24 -8.36 14.69
C ALA A 51 -12.27 -9.49 14.63
N ASP A 52 -12.92 -9.79 15.75
CA ASP A 52 -13.94 -10.85 15.85
C ASP A 52 -15.18 -10.55 14.98
N LYS A 53 -15.53 -9.27 14.83
CA LYS A 53 -16.61 -8.83 13.94
C LYS A 53 -16.25 -8.91 12.46
N LEU A 54 -14.99 -8.64 12.12
CA LEU A 54 -14.54 -8.60 10.73
C LEU A 54 -14.21 -9.99 10.20
N ILE A 55 -13.46 -10.80 10.95
CA ILE A 55 -13.02 -12.13 10.51
C ILE A 55 -14.23 -13.03 10.29
N GLY A 56 -14.32 -13.63 9.10
CA GLY A 56 -15.44 -14.50 8.69
C GLY A 56 -16.66 -13.74 8.19
N SER A 57 -16.69 -12.40 8.22
CA SER A 57 -17.75 -11.61 7.60
C SER A 57 -17.46 -11.33 6.13
N ASN A 58 -18.49 -11.03 5.34
CA ASN A 58 -18.32 -10.54 3.98
C ASN A 58 -18.25 -9.02 3.98
N LEU A 59 -17.12 -8.47 3.53
CA LEU A 59 -16.91 -7.05 3.38
C LEU A 59 -17.35 -6.58 1.98
N VAL A 60 -18.34 -5.70 1.94
CA VAL A 60 -18.81 -5.07 0.71
C VAL A 60 -18.24 -3.67 0.62
N THR A 61 -17.46 -3.42 -0.41
CA THR A 61 -16.86 -2.11 -0.71
C THR A 61 -17.23 -1.67 -2.13
N PRO A 62 -17.00 -0.42 -2.53
CA PRO A 62 -17.19 0.00 -3.92
C PRO A 62 -16.35 -0.79 -4.94
N GLN A 63 -15.32 -1.50 -4.47
CA GLN A 63 -14.41 -2.30 -5.31
C GLN A 63 -14.77 -3.79 -5.35
N THR A 64 -15.72 -4.25 -4.53
CA THR A 64 -16.18 -5.65 -4.51
C THR A 64 -17.50 -5.79 -5.25
N THR A 65 -17.86 -7.02 -5.57
CA THR A 65 -19.23 -7.35 -6.02
C THR A 65 -20.24 -7.15 -4.88
N SER A 66 -21.53 -7.21 -5.19
CA SER A 66 -22.63 -7.14 -4.21
C SER A 66 -22.55 -8.21 -3.11
N ASP A 67 -21.92 -9.34 -3.40
CA ASP A 67 -21.76 -10.47 -2.46
C ASP A 67 -20.63 -10.23 -1.46
N GLY A 68 -19.77 -9.24 -1.74
CA GLY A 68 -18.61 -8.92 -0.93
C GLY A 68 -17.50 -9.97 -1.01
N VAL A 69 -16.44 -9.73 -0.25
CA VAL A 69 -15.29 -10.64 -0.09
C VAL A 69 -15.18 -11.05 1.37
N MET A 70 -15.01 -12.36 1.62
CA MET A 70 -14.87 -12.89 2.98
C MET A 70 -13.55 -12.44 3.60
N VAL A 71 -13.63 -11.77 4.74
CA VAL A 71 -12.45 -11.33 5.51
C VAL A 71 -11.84 -12.53 6.22
N ARG A 72 -10.64 -12.94 5.82
CA ARG A 72 -9.91 -14.06 6.44
C ARG A 72 -8.86 -13.59 7.42
N LYS A 73 -8.32 -12.39 7.21
CA LYS A 73 -7.26 -11.79 8.03
C LYS A 73 -7.54 -10.31 8.21
N VAL A 74 -7.14 -9.77 9.34
CA VAL A 74 -7.14 -8.34 9.62
C VAL A 74 -5.71 -7.91 9.92
N TYR A 75 -5.36 -6.72 9.46
CA TYR A 75 -4.11 -6.07 9.79
C TYR A 75 -4.34 -5.09 10.94
N VAL A 76 -3.49 -5.15 11.95
CA VAL A 76 -3.56 -4.26 13.11
C VAL A 76 -2.28 -3.45 13.16
N GLU A 77 -2.41 -2.15 13.16
CA GLU A 77 -1.29 -1.21 13.23
C GLU A 77 -1.52 -0.14 14.29
N GLU A 78 -0.45 0.48 14.72
CA GLU A 78 -0.51 1.62 15.63
C GLU A 78 -1.08 2.84 14.90
N GLY A 79 -2.05 3.53 15.53
CA GLY A 79 -2.59 4.78 14.99
C GLY A 79 -1.53 5.88 14.98
N CYS A 80 -1.47 6.65 13.91
CA CYS A 80 -0.59 7.81 13.83
C CYS A 80 -1.39 9.13 13.86
N ASP A 81 -0.77 10.17 14.45
CA ASP A 81 -1.35 11.51 14.46
C ASP A 81 -0.98 12.24 13.16
N ILE A 82 -2.00 12.45 12.30
CA ILE A 82 -1.82 12.94 10.94
C ILE A 82 -1.94 14.47 10.91
N SER A 83 -0.85 15.12 10.52
CA SER A 83 -0.80 16.57 10.29
C SER A 83 -1.16 16.94 8.84
N LYS A 84 -0.69 16.14 7.86
CA LYS A 84 -0.97 16.33 6.42
C LYS A 84 -1.13 15.00 5.73
N GLU A 85 -1.97 14.98 4.72
CA GLU A 85 -2.13 13.87 3.77
C GLU A 85 -1.63 14.31 2.40
N LEU A 86 -0.77 13.52 1.82
CA LEU A 86 -0.13 13.77 0.54
C LEU A 86 -0.36 12.57 -0.37
N TYR A 87 -0.22 12.79 -1.67
CA TYR A 87 -0.16 11.74 -2.68
C TYR A 87 1.26 11.57 -3.19
N LEU A 88 1.69 10.33 -3.39
CA LEU A 88 2.93 9.99 -4.07
C LEU A 88 2.72 8.74 -4.92
N GLY A 89 3.05 8.81 -6.21
CA GLY A 89 2.96 7.68 -7.11
C GLY A 89 4.15 7.59 -8.06
N ILE A 90 4.41 6.39 -8.56
CA ILE A 90 5.40 6.12 -9.61
C ILE A 90 4.74 5.25 -10.67
N VAL A 91 4.80 5.70 -11.92
CA VAL A 91 4.30 4.97 -13.09
C VAL A 91 5.26 5.15 -14.26
N LEU A 92 5.09 4.32 -15.29
CA LEU A 92 5.75 4.54 -16.57
C LEU A 92 4.96 5.55 -17.40
N ASP A 93 5.59 6.67 -17.74
CA ASP A 93 5.08 7.62 -18.72
C ASP A 93 5.34 7.07 -20.14
N ARG A 94 4.28 6.59 -20.77
CA ARG A 94 4.36 5.93 -22.09
C ARG A 94 4.63 6.89 -23.25
N GLU A 95 4.41 8.19 -23.07
CA GLU A 95 4.72 9.19 -24.09
C GLU A 95 6.23 9.47 -24.15
N ARG A 96 6.91 9.33 -23.01
CA ARG A 96 8.34 9.62 -22.86
C ARG A 96 9.20 8.37 -22.67
N ASP A 97 8.58 7.22 -22.48
CA ASP A 97 9.25 5.95 -22.14
C ASP A 97 10.14 6.07 -20.88
N LEU A 98 9.70 6.87 -19.91
CA LEU A 98 10.44 7.14 -18.68
C LEU A 98 9.57 6.90 -17.44
N PRO A 99 10.13 6.39 -16.34
CA PRO A 99 9.46 6.42 -15.06
C PRO A 99 9.20 7.87 -14.63
N VAL A 100 8.01 8.13 -14.14
CA VAL A 100 7.62 9.44 -13.61
C VAL A 100 7.16 9.31 -12.17
N VAL A 101 7.75 10.13 -11.30
CA VAL A 101 7.29 10.31 -9.93
C VAL A 101 6.27 11.44 -9.94
N MET A 102 5.07 11.12 -9.46
CA MET A 102 3.95 12.06 -9.31
C MET A 102 3.71 12.33 -7.84
N ALA A 103 3.43 13.57 -7.49
CA ALA A 103 3.13 13.94 -6.11
C ALA A 103 2.10 15.07 -6.07
N SER A 104 1.24 15.07 -5.05
CA SER A 104 0.25 16.11 -4.81
C SER A 104 0.06 16.38 -3.32
N THR A 105 -0.34 17.61 -3.00
CA THR A 105 -0.81 17.99 -1.65
C THR A 105 -2.20 17.47 -1.35
N GLU A 106 -2.91 16.96 -2.34
CA GLU A 106 -4.24 16.37 -2.23
C GLU A 106 -4.10 14.86 -2.02
N GLY A 107 -3.87 14.44 -0.77
CA GLY A 107 -3.81 13.03 -0.40
C GLY A 107 -5.16 12.51 0.09
N GLY A 108 -5.33 11.18 0.09
CA GLY A 108 -6.56 10.52 0.56
C GLY A 108 -7.78 10.69 -0.35
N VAL A 109 -7.59 11.16 -1.59
CA VAL A 109 -8.62 11.31 -2.63
C VAL A 109 -8.20 10.58 -3.90
N GLU A 110 -9.15 10.38 -4.83
CA GLU A 110 -8.87 9.79 -6.14
C GLU A 110 -8.02 10.76 -6.98
N ILE A 111 -6.78 10.39 -7.27
CA ILE A 111 -5.83 11.25 -8.00
C ILE A 111 -6.27 11.51 -9.44
N GLU A 112 -7.03 10.59 -10.03
CA GLU A 112 -7.59 10.70 -11.36
C GLU A 112 -8.54 11.91 -11.47
N GLU A 113 -9.32 12.16 -10.42
CA GLU A 113 -10.18 13.35 -10.38
C GLU A 113 -9.36 14.64 -10.36
N ILE A 114 -8.27 14.66 -9.59
CA ILE A 114 -7.36 15.80 -9.54
C ILE A 114 -6.68 16.00 -10.90
N ALA A 115 -6.26 14.90 -11.55
CA ALA A 115 -5.63 14.94 -12.86
C ALA A 115 -6.53 15.56 -13.94
N ILE A 116 -7.85 15.38 -13.83
CA ILE A 116 -8.83 15.93 -14.78
C ILE A 116 -9.19 17.39 -14.42
N LYS A 117 -9.44 17.67 -13.14
CA LYS A 117 -10.01 18.96 -12.69
C LYS A 117 -8.92 20.02 -12.48
N GLU A 118 -7.78 19.61 -11.91
CA GLU A 118 -6.72 20.51 -11.42
C GLU A 118 -5.33 19.89 -11.67
N PRO A 119 -4.97 19.61 -12.96
CA PRO A 119 -3.73 18.89 -13.31
C PRO A 119 -2.46 19.61 -12.83
N GLU A 120 -2.52 20.92 -12.61
CA GLU A 120 -1.42 21.73 -12.08
C GLU A 120 -1.07 21.42 -10.63
N LYS A 121 -1.98 20.79 -9.87
CA LYS A 121 -1.71 20.31 -8.50
C LYS A 121 -0.86 19.04 -8.46
N ILE A 122 -0.64 18.40 -9.60
CA ILE A 122 0.17 17.20 -9.70
C ILE A 122 1.58 17.56 -10.15
N LEU A 123 2.53 17.46 -9.25
CA LEU A 123 3.95 17.58 -9.56
C LEU A 123 4.41 16.32 -10.29
N LYS A 124 5.08 16.48 -11.43
CA LYS A 124 5.64 15.37 -12.21
C LYS A 124 7.15 15.56 -12.36
N VAL A 125 7.90 14.52 -12.01
CA VAL A 125 9.36 14.49 -12.16
C VAL A 125 9.76 13.17 -12.80
N HIS A 126 10.27 13.22 -14.03
CA HIS A 126 10.77 12.05 -14.73
C HIS A 126 12.14 11.65 -14.20
N ALA A 127 12.33 10.35 -14.04
CA ALA A 127 13.60 9.77 -13.64
C ALA A 127 14.26 9.13 -14.86
N ASP A 128 15.57 9.26 -14.97
CA ASP A 128 16.34 8.54 -15.96
C ASP A 128 16.48 7.07 -15.54
N PRO A 129 16.16 6.08 -16.38
CA PRO A 129 16.17 4.67 -15.97
C PRO A 129 17.60 4.14 -15.67
N VAL A 130 18.65 4.81 -16.13
CA VAL A 130 20.05 4.41 -15.90
C VAL A 130 20.60 5.06 -14.61
N THR A 131 20.38 6.37 -14.46
CA THR A 131 20.93 7.12 -13.32
C THR A 131 19.95 7.20 -12.12
N GLY A 132 18.70 6.85 -12.36
CA GLY A 132 17.65 6.90 -11.34
C GLY A 132 17.13 8.30 -11.05
N ILE A 133 16.48 8.43 -9.90
CA ILE A 133 16.05 9.73 -9.38
C ILE A 133 17.11 10.33 -8.47
N GLY A 134 17.59 11.49 -8.82
CA GLY A 134 18.62 12.21 -8.04
C GLY A 134 18.04 12.93 -6.82
N ASN A 135 18.91 13.19 -5.83
CA ASN A 135 18.52 13.93 -4.61
C ASN A 135 17.90 15.30 -4.92
N TRP A 136 18.34 16.00 -5.98
CA TRP A 136 17.80 17.29 -6.38
C TRP A 136 16.35 17.17 -6.88
N GLN A 137 16.02 16.09 -7.59
CA GLN A 137 14.67 15.79 -8.06
C GLN A 137 13.73 15.46 -6.91
N ALA A 138 14.18 14.61 -5.98
CA ALA A 138 13.43 14.29 -4.77
C ALA A 138 13.18 15.53 -3.91
N ARG A 139 14.18 16.42 -3.78
CA ARG A 139 14.00 17.72 -3.09
C ARG A 139 13.03 18.66 -3.80
N LYS A 140 13.04 18.69 -5.12
CA LYS A 140 12.06 19.47 -5.89
C LYS A 140 10.64 19.03 -5.57
N ILE A 141 10.40 17.73 -5.47
CA ILE A 141 9.10 17.16 -5.07
C ILE A 141 8.78 17.56 -3.62
N ALA A 142 9.70 17.31 -2.69
CA ALA A 142 9.49 17.61 -1.28
C ALA A 142 9.14 19.08 -1.01
N PHE A 143 9.84 20.01 -1.66
CA PHE A 143 9.52 21.44 -1.58
C PHE A 143 8.21 21.79 -2.25
N GLY A 144 7.90 21.17 -3.38
CA GLY A 144 6.61 21.36 -4.08
C GLY A 144 5.41 20.89 -3.23
N LEU A 145 5.60 19.87 -2.39
CA LEU A 145 4.63 19.42 -1.39
C LEU A 145 4.57 20.33 -0.15
N GLY A 146 5.34 21.42 -0.12
CA GLY A 146 5.39 22.36 1.00
C GLY A 146 6.02 21.81 2.27
N LEU A 147 6.87 20.77 2.14
CA LEU A 147 7.58 20.17 3.28
C LEU A 147 8.74 21.07 3.73
N LYS A 148 9.12 20.95 5.02
CA LYS A 148 10.14 21.81 5.66
C LYS A 148 11.03 20.98 6.59
N GLY A 149 12.21 21.52 6.88
CA GLY A 149 13.11 20.97 7.90
C GLY A 149 13.43 19.49 7.68
N LYS A 150 13.22 18.66 8.72
CA LYS A 150 13.50 17.21 8.66
C LYS A 150 12.58 16.47 7.69
N GLN A 151 11.34 16.96 7.49
CA GLN A 151 10.37 16.36 6.55
C GLN A 151 10.96 16.23 5.14
N VAL A 152 11.70 17.26 4.67
CA VAL A 152 12.34 17.25 3.34
C VAL A 152 13.31 16.09 3.20
N ASN A 153 14.19 15.90 4.17
CA ASN A 153 15.18 14.83 4.10
C ASN A 153 14.55 13.44 4.20
N SER A 154 13.54 13.27 5.06
CA SER A 154 12.77 12.02 5.19
C SER A 154 12.01 11.70 3.91
N CYS A 155 11.33 12.69 3.32
CA CYS A 155 10.62 12.54 2.05
C CYS A 155 11.58 12.21 0.89
N CYS A 156 12.75 12.85 0.82
CA CYS A 156 13.75 12.54 -0.20
C CYS A 156 14.23 11.09 -0.12
N LYS A 157 14.55 10.61 1.08
CA LYS A 157 14.93 9.21 1.29
C LYS A 157 13.80 8.27 0.89
N PHE A 158 12.57 8.60 1.29
CA PHE A 158 11.39 7.81 0.94
C PHE A 158 11.20 7.71 -0.59
N ILE A 159 11.24 8.83 -1.31
CA ILE A 159 11.10 8.87 -2.78
C ILE A 159 12.17 8.04 -3.47
N ILE A 160 13.43 8.18 -3.03
CA ILE A 160 14.55 7.43 -3.64
C ILE A 160 14.38 5.93 -3.41
N SER A 161 14.09 5.51 -2.17
CA SER A 161 13.86 4.10 -1.83
C SER A 161 12.65 3.53 -2.55
N LEU A 162 11.57 4.31 -2.72
CA LEU A 162 10.38 3.90 -3.45
C LEU A 162 10.67 3.71 -4.94
N TYR A 163 11.48 4.59 -5.52
CA TYR A 163 11.94 4.46 -6.90
C TYR A 163 12.84 3.22 -7.09
N GLU A 164 13.76 2.98 -6.17
CA GLU A 164 14.60 1.77 -6.20
C GLU A 164 13.74 0.50 -6.11
N LEU A 165 12.72 0.49 -5.26
CA LEU A 165 11.76 -0.61 -5.16
C LEU A 165 11.02 -0.79 -6.49
N PHE A 166 10.49 0.30 -7.08
CA PHE A 166 9.79 0.28 -8.36
C PHE A 166 10.61 -0.38 -9.46
N MET A 167 11.87 0.04 -9.61
CA MET A 167 12.77 -0.51 -10.62
C MET A 167 13.23 -1.93 -10.32
N LYS A 168 13.56 -2.22 -9.05
CA LYS A 168 14.13 -3.51 -8.64
C LYS A 168 13.12 -4.64 -8.67
N LEU A 169 11.85 -4.37 -8.43
CA LEU A 169 10.78 -5.36 -8.38
C LEU A 169 9.90 -5.36 -9.63
N ASP A 170 10.32 -4.65 -10.68
CA ASP A 170 9.56 -4.52 -11.93
C ASP A 170 8.10 -4.12 -11.67
N CYS A 171 7.92 -3.07 -10.89
CA CYS A 171 6.59 -2.56 -10.64
C CYS A 171 6.05 -1.84 -11.88
N SER A 172 4.77 -2.01 -12.17
CA SER A 172 4.05 -1.23 -13.19
C SER A 172 3.43 0.03 -12.61
N ILE A 173 3.00 -0.03 -11.35
CA ILE A 173 2.44 1.07 -10.57
C ILE A 173 2.89 0.93 -9.13
N VAL A 174 3.29 2.04 -8.53
CA VAL A 174 3.41 2.20 -7.08
C VAL A 174 2.66 3.46 -6.70
N GLU A 175 1.73 3.34 -5.77
CA GLU A 175 0.92 4.44 -5.29
C GLU A 175 0.88 4.41 -3.76
N ILE A 176 1.19 5.55 -3.15
CA ILE A 176 1.08 5.79 -1.72
C ILE A 176 0.01 6.86 -1.53
N ASN A 177 -1.16 6.44 -1.06
CA ASN A 177 -2.31 7.33 -0.96
C ASN A 177 -3.19 7.01 0.28
N PRO A 178 -2.89 7.70 1.39
CA PRO A 178 -2.00 8.84 1.50
C PRO A 178 -0.59 8.50 1.98
N LEU A 179 0.35 9.31 1.56
CA LEU A 179 1.60 9.53 2.26
C LEU A 179 1.33 10.58 3.35
N VAL A 180 1.57 10.26 4.61
CA VAL A 180 1.23 11.18 5.70
C VAL A 180 2.45 11.83 6.31
N VAL A 181 2.25 13.08 6.74
CA VAL A 181 3.16 13.78 7.65
C VAL A 181 2.53 13.73 9.03
N THR A 182 3.24 13.19 10.00
CA THR A 182 2.77 13.14 11.39
C THR A 182 2.95 14.47 12.11
N SER A 183 2.34 14.62 13.29
CA SER A 183 2.57 15.76 14.18
C SER A 183 4.02 15.87 14.66
N GLU A 184 4.78 14.76 14.60
CA GLU A 184 6.21 14.70 14.95
C GLU A 184 7.13 14.94 13.73
N ASP A 185 6.56 15.39 12.60
CA ASP A 185 7.26 15.62 11.33
C ASP A 185 7.83 14.35 10.68
N ASP A 186 7.32 13.18 10.98
CA ASP A 186 7.71 11.94 10.31
C ASP A 186 6.90 11.73 9.04
N ILE A 187 7.50 11.03 8.06
CA ILE A 187 6.87 10.68 6.79
C ILE A 187 6.55 9.18 6.82
N ILE A 188 5.28 8.84 6.68
CA ILE A 188 4.79 7.46 6.78
C ILE A 188 3.89 7.15 5.58
N ALA A 189 4.09 5.98 4.95
CA ALA A 189 3.10 5.42 4.04
C ALA A 189 1.96 4.83 4.86
N LEU A 190 0.77 5.41 4.78
CA LEU A 190 -0.38 4.88 5.50
C LEU A 190 -1.07 3.79 4.68
N ASP A 191 -1.15 3.98 3.37
CA ASP A 191 -1.64 2.98 2.43
C ASP A 191 -0.73 2.92 1.21
N ALA A 192 -0.53 1.72 0.69
CA ALA A 192 0.33 1.47 -0.47
C ALA A 192 -0.35 0.48 -1.42
N LYS A 193 -0.46 0.87 -2.69
CA LYS A 193 -0.88 -0.01 -3.78
C LYS A 193 0.30 -0.22 -4.71
N ILE A 194 0.71 -1.48 -4.85
CA ILE A 194 1.84 -1.85 -5.68
C ILE A 194 1.42 -2.92 -6.66
N ASN A 195 1.55 -2.64 -7.96
CA ASN A 195 1.33 -3.62 -9.01
C ASN A 195 2.67 -4.00 -9.62
N PHE A 196 2.90 -5.28 -9.76
CA PHE A 196 4.10 -5.85 -10.39
C PHE A 196 3.80 -6.20 -11.85
N ASP A 197 4.81 -6.12 -12.69
CA ASP A 197 4.69 -6.63 -14.06
C ASP A 197 4.60 -8.16 -14.03
N SER A 198 3.47 -8.70 -14.42
CA SER A 198 3.23 -10.15 -14.47
C SER A 198 4.23 -10.87 -15.37
N SER A 199 4.72 -10.21 -16.42
CA SER A 199 5.74 -10.75 -17.32
C SER A 199 7.12 -10.87 -16.68
N ALA A 200 7.35 -10.22 -15.54
CA ALA A 200 8.61 -10.25 -14.79
C ALA A 200 8.57 -11.15 -13.54
N LEU A 201 7.42 -11.66 -13.14
CA LEU A 201 7.26 -12.45 -11.91
C LEU A 201 8.15 -13.70 -11.87
N PHE A 202 8.49 -14.29 -13.02
CA PHE A 202 9.38 -15.45 -13.09
C PHE A 202 10.76 -15.20 -12.43
N ARG A 203 11.18 -13.95 -12.29
CA ARG A 203 12.44 -13.57 -11.61
C ARG A 203 12.24 -13.06 -10.18
N HIS A 204 10.99 -13.01 -9.71
CA HIS A 204 10.59 -12.51 -8.39
C HIS A 204 9.77 -13.56 -7.62
N ALA A 205 10.34 -14.74 -7.38
CA ALA A 205 9.64 -15.84 -6.70
C ALA A 205 9.09 -15.47 -5.30
N ASN A 206 9.75 -14.54 -4.60
CA ASN A 206 9.27 -14.02 -3.33
C ASN A 206 7.99 -13.16 -3.48
N ILE A 207 7.84 -12.44 -4.57
CA ILE A 207 6.62 -11.66 -4.89
C ILE A 207 5.50 -12.61 -5.33
N GLU A 208 5.83 -13.57 -6.20
CA GLU A 208 4.87 -14.60 -6.62
C GLU A 208 4.30 -15.39 -5.43
N GLY A 209 5.12 -15.65 -4.41
CA GLY A 209 4.70 -16.30 -3.17
C GLY A 209 3.74 -15.47 -2.29
N LEU A 210 3.56 -14.17 -2.55
CA LEU A 210 2.57 -13.32 -1.86
C LEU A 210 1.18 -13.40 -2.50
N ARG A 211 1.05 -14.10 -3.62
CA ARG A 211 -0.21 -14.25 -4.34
C ARG A 211 -1.25 -14.95 -3.46
N ASP A 212 -2.41 -14.34 -3.30
CA ASP A 212 -3.54 -14.91 -2.57
C ASP A 212 -4.55 -15.49 -3.57
N LEU A 213 -4.45 -16.80 -3.81
CA LEU A 213 -5.31 -17.50 -4.77
C LEU A 213 -6.78 -17.52 -4.37
N ASP A 214 -7.10 -17.26 -3.13
CA ASP A 214 -8.48 -17.24 -2.62
C ASP A 214 -9.19 -15.92 -2.93
N GLU A 215 -8.43 -14.84 -3.23
CA GLU A 215 -8.93 -13.54 -3.66
C GLU A 215 -9.04 -13.42 -5.19
N GLU A 216 -8.49 -14.40 -5.93
CA GLU A 216 -8.52 -14.39 -7.38
C GLU A 216 -9.81 -14.99 -7.96
N GLU A 217 -10.21 -14.53 -9.15
CA GLU A 217 -11.29 -15.16 -9.91
C GLU A 217 -10.93 -16.65 -10.15
N PRO A 218 -11.79 -17.60 -9.75
CA PRO A 218 -11.48 -19.03 -9.83
C PRO A 218 -11.11 -19.51 -11.24
N LEU A 219 -11.71 -18.93 -12.28
CA LEU A 219 -11.41 -19.29 -13.67
C LEU A 219 -10.05 -18.74 -14.13
N GLU A 220 -9.65 -17.55 -13.66
CA GLU A 220 -8.32 -16.99 -13.91
C GLU A 220 -7.23 -17.82 -13.24
N SER A 221 -7.46 -18.23 -12.00
CA SER A 221 -6.57 -19.14 -11.26
C SER A 221 -6.41 -20.51 -11.96
N GLN A 222 -7.49 -21.09 -12.48
CA GLN A 222 -7.45 -22.34 -13.23
C GLN A 222 -6.68 -22.19 -14.55
N ALA A 223 -6.95 -21.12 -15.29
CA ALA A 223 -6.27 -20.84 -16.56
C ALA A 223 -4.76 -20.65 -16.33
N THR A 224 -4.37 -19.91 -15.30
CA THR A 224 -2.97 -19.71 -14.95
C THR A 224 -2.26 -21.04 -14.65
N LYS A 225 -2.89 -21.96 -13.93
CA LYS A 225 -2.35 -23.32 -13.67
C LYS A 225 -2.17 -24.13 -14.96
N ALA A 226 -3.00 -23.86 -15.97
CA ALA A 226 -2.90 -24.48 -17.30
C ALA A 226 -1.94 -23.74 -18.25
N GLY A 227 -1.26 -22.68 -17.80
CA GLY A 227 -0.39 -21.86 -18.64
C GLY A 227 -1.14 -20.99 -19.65
N LEU A 228 -2.41 -20.67 -19.36
CA LEU A 228 -3.27 -19.85 -20.21
C LEU A 228 -3.55 -18.51 -19.51
N ASN A 229 -3.69 -17.44 -20.29
CA ASN A 229 -4.24 -16.19 -19.82
C ASN A 229 -5.75 -16.18 -20.00
N TYR A 230 -6.49 -15.82 -18.97
CA TYR A 230 -7.93 -15.69 -18.99
C TYR A 230 -8.32 -14.35 -18.36
N ILE A 231 -9.23 -13.64 -18.98
CA ILE A 231 -9.79 -12.39 -18.47
C ILE A 231 -11.31 -12.52 -18.57
N LYS A 232 -11.98 -12.40 -17.43
CA LYS A 232 -13.44 -12.37 -17.39
C LYS A 232 -13.91 -10.94 -17.64
N LEU A 233 -14.72 -10.79 -18.67
CA LEU A 233 -15.41 -9.54 -19.01
C LEU A 233 -16.92 -9.73 -18.84
N ASP A 234 -17.64 -8.62 -18.68
CA ASP A 234 -19.10 -8.63 -18.69
C ASP A 234 -19.58 -8.70 -20.14
N GLY A 235 -20.15 -9.84 -20.52
CA GLY A 235 -20.66 -10.07 -21.86
C GLY A 235 -21.06 -11.52 -22.12
N GLU A 236 -21.73 -11.75 -23.27
CA GLU A 236 -22.24 -13.06 -23.68
C GLU A 236 -21.35 -13.75 -24.73
N ILE A 237 -20.28 -13.10 -25.19
CA ILE A 237 -19.39 -13.60 -26.25
C ILE A 237 -18.03 -13.90 -25.65
N GLY A 238 -17.54 -15.14 -25.83
CA GLY A 238 -16.22 -15.56 -25.47
C GLY A 238 -15.27 -15.52 -26.68
N CYS A 239 -14.06 -14.98 -26.52
CA CYS A 239 -12.99 -15.00 -27.51
C CYS A 239 -11.85 -15.89 -27.04
N MET A 240 -11.32 -16.74 -27.91
CA MET A 240 -10.10 -17.51 -27.67
C MET A 240 -9.12 -17.29 -28.82
N VAL A 241 -7.95 -16.79 -28.51
CA VAL A 241 -6.95 -16.36 -29.50
C VAL A 241 -5.53 -16.73 -29.07
N ASN A 242 -4.61 -16.76 -30.00
CA ASN A 242 -3.19 -17.09 -29.75
C ASN A 242 -2.33 -15.86 -29.39
N GLY A 243 -2.85 -14.88 -28.70
CA GLY A 243 -2.04 -13.76 -28.26
C GLY A 243 -2.85 -12.50 -28.02
N ALA A 244 -2.34 -11.67 -27.12
CA ALA A 244 -3.03 -10.48 -26.65
C ALA A 244 -3.34 -9.47 -27.77
N GLY A 245 -2.43 -9.30 -28.74
CA GLY A 245 -2.65 -8.38 -29.86
C GLY A 245 -3.84 -8.79 -30.73
N LEU A 246 -4.02 -10.10 -30.99
CA LEU A 246 -5.19 -10.62 -31.72
C LEU A 246 -6.48 -10.49 -30.89
N ALA A 247 -6.39 -10.70 -29.57
CA ALA A 247 -7.53 -10.49 -28.67
C ALA A 247 -8.01 -9.04 -28.74
N MET A 248 -7.11 -8.09 -28.60
CA MET A 248 -7.43 -6.66 -28.66
C MET A 248 -8.09 -6.28 -29.99
N SER A 249 -7.49 -6.70 -31.13
CA SER A 249 -8.05 -6.43 -32.45
C SER A 249 -9.40 -7.12 -32.74
N THR A 250 -9.75 -8.14 -31.96
CA THR A 250 -11.04 -8.85 -32.12
C THR A 250 -12.13 -8.21 -31.27
N MET A 251 -11.75 -7.56 -30.18
CA MET A 251 -12.67 -6.87 -29.26
C MET A 251 -12.99 -5.43 -29.69
N ASP A 252 -12.11 -4.79 -30.49
CA ASP A 252 -12.33 -3.48 -31.11
C ASP A 252 -13.33 -3.60 -32.31
#